data_15ecf19cbb27f2f540653cfc7ec538cb
#
_entry.id   15ecf19cbb27f2f540653cfc7ec538cb
#
_cell.length_a   1.000
_cell.length_b   1.000
_cell.length_c   1.000
_cell.angle_alpha   90.00
_cell.angle_beta   90.00
_cell.angle_gamma   90.00
#
_symmetry.space_group_name_H-M   'P 1'
#
loop_
_entity.id
_entity.type
_entity.pdbx_description
1 polymer ?
#
loop_
_entity_poly.entity_id
_entity_poly.type
_entity_poly.pdbx_seq_one_letter_code
_entity_poly.pdbx_strand_id
1 'polypeptide(L)'
;MAAIMLAGCGDNEEGQDMGLHGDPPGYSLFIWSNESDHRITMTVTDRFEKKEILPGESLLQEEVGFVTPPSLEGYMIDGVSIVFDDGPYGGVFFRTDKVEAFNPCFECNYTVERSNIDGYIGFCRWTYTFTNADYDAAVARGPMKEQ
;
A
#
# COMPACT_ATOMS: atom_id res chain seq x y z
N MET A 1 10.93 -13.01 15.12
CA MET A 1 9.97 -13.85 14.44
C MET A 1 8.83 -13.01 13.95
N ALA A 2 8.43 -13.18 12.74
CA ALA A 2 7.38 -12.38 12.17
C ALA A 2 6.03 -13.03 12.38
N ALA A 3 5.03 -12.23 12.64
CA ALA A 3 3.68 -12.71 12.74
C ALA A 3 2.89 -12.13 11.57
N ILE A 4 2.19 -12.99 10.88
CA ILE A 4 1.40 -12.56 9.74
C ILE A 4 -0.01 -12.33 10.21
N MET A 5 -0.52 -11.16 9.87
CA MET A 5 -1.87 -10.83 10.23
C MET A 5 -2.54 -10.25 9.05
N LEU A 6 -3.78 -10.57 8.88
CA LEU A 6 -4.57 -9.90 7.88
C LEU A 6 -4.88 -8.51 8.40
N ALA A 7 -4.86 -7.58 7.52
CA ALA A 7 -5.17 -6.21 7.90
C ALA A 7 -6.60 -6.16 8.36
N GLY A 8 -6.80 -5.73 9.56
CA GLY A 8 -8.13 -5.62 10.07
C GLY A 8 -8.65 -4.25 9.76
N CYS A 9 -9.91 -4.18 9.63
CA CYS A 9 -10.53 -2.90 9.45
C CYS A 9 -10.92 -2.32 10.75
N GLY A 10 -10.47 -2.77 11.75
CA GLY A 10 -10.69 -2.23 13.02
C GLY A 10 -9.53 -1.57 13.51
N ASP A 11 -9.42 -1.25 14.50
CA ASP A 11 -8.35 -0.65 14.83
C ASP A 11 -7.39 -1.20 15.45
N ASN A 12 -6.71 -0.79 15.95
CA ASN A 12 -5.70 -1.35 16.38
C ASN A 12 -5.05 -0.74 17.28
N GLU A 13 -4.76 -0.33 17.71
CA GLU A 13 -4.15 0.20 18.50
C GLU A 13 -3.15 0.28 19.05
N GLU A 14 -2.45 0.41 19.36
CA GLU A 14 -1.51 0.41 19.84
C GLU A 14 -0.91 1.13 20.51
N GLY A 15 -0.55 1.78 20.59
CA GLY A 15 -0.21 2.62 21.10
C GLY A 15 0.69 2.67 22.18
N GLN A 16 1.54 2.71 22.27
CA GLN A 16 2.36 2.70 23.14
C GLN A 16 3.21 3.64 23.22
N ASP A 17 3.69 4.27 23.72
CA ASP A 17 4.32 5.19 23.79
C ASP A 17 5.55 5.08 23.97
N MET A 18 6.24 5.26 23.72
CA MET A 18 7.35 5.16 23.82
C MET A 18 8.03 6.21 23.75
N GLY A 19 8.26 6.84 23.18
CA GLY A 19 8.81 7.91 23.01
C GLY A 19 9.81 8.45 23.66
N LEU A 20 10.55 7.97 24.00
CA LEU A 20 11.50 8.53 24.55
C LEU A 20 12.64 8.74 23.89
N HIS A 21 13.52 9.50 24.21
CA HIS A 21 14.72 9.73 23.58
C HIS A 21 15.51 8.56 23.40
N GLY A 22 16.12 8.33 22.30
CA GLY A 22 17.00 7.21 22.05
C GLY A 22 16.29 5.97 21.58
N ASP A 23 14.98 6.00 21.51
CA ASP A 23 14.27 4.87 20.96
C ASP A 23 14.52 4.75 19.49
N PRO A 24 14.68 3.53 18.97
CA PRO A 24 14.86 3.38 17.53
C PRO A 24 13.57 3.73 16.81
N PRO A 25 13.69 4.11 15.54
CA PRO A 25 12.50 4.43 14.76
C PRO A 25 11.74 3.20 14.36
N GLY A 26 10.49 3.37 13.99
CA GLY A 26 9.71 2.32 13.39
C GLY A 26 9.97 2.27 11.89
N TYR A 27 9.71 1.13 11.28
CA TYR A 27 10.06 0.91 9.87
C TYR A 27 8.91 0.20 9.18
N SER A 28 8.54 0.66 8.01
CA SER A 28 7.53 0.00 7.18
C SER A 28 8.06 -0.27 5.80
N LEU A 29 7.69 -1.41 5.26
CA LEU A 29 7.97 -1.78 3.88
C LEU A 29 6.64 -1.97 3.18
N PHE A 30 6.42 -1.21 2.12
CA PHE A 30 5.21 -1.34 1.32
C PHE A 30 5.56 -2.08 0.05
N ILE A 31 4.81 -3.13 -0.26
CA ILE A 31 5.06 -3.97 -1.41
C ILE A 31 3.78 -4.05 -2.25
N TRP A 32 3.91 -3.72 -3.53
CA TRP A 32 2.83 -3.89 -4.47
C TRP A 32 3.29 -4.91 -5.50
N SER A 33 2.68 -6.10 -5.46
CA SER A 33 3.04 -7.21 -6.33
C SER A 33 2.03 -7.32 -7.47
N ASN A 34 2.52 -7.56 -8.67
CA ASN A 34 1.65 -7.66 -9.83
C ASN A 34 1.56 -9.11 -10.28
N GLU A 35 0.44 -9.76 -9.91
CA GLU A 35 0.17 -11.11 -10.36
C GLU A 35 -0.89 -11.12 -11.46
N SER A 36 -1.16 -9.96 -12.05
CA SER A 36 -2.05 -9.89 -13.19
C SER A 36 -1.26 -10.08 -14.49
N ASP A 37 -1.97 -10.21 -15.59
CA ASP A 37 -1.34 -10.29 -16.89
C ASP A 37 -1.11 -8.91 -17.51
N HIS A 38 -1.30 -7.86 -16.75
CA HIS A 38 -1.29 -6.49 -17.26
C HIS A 38 -0.17 -5.70 -16.62
N ARG A 39 0.43 -4.80 -17.42
CA ARG A 39 1.41 -3.88 -16.85
C ARG A 39 0.68 -2.83 -16.04
N ILE A 40 1.23 -2.50 -14.90
CA ILE A 40 0.65 -1.51 -14.01
C ILE A 40 1.60 -0.32 -13.91
N THR A 41 1.04 0.88 -14.03
CA THR A 41 1.78 2.10 -13.76
C THR A 41 1.14 2.74 -12.53
N MET A 42 1.95 2.95 -11.51
CA MET A 42 1.46 3.42 -10.22
C MET A 42 2.12 4.73 -9.86
N THR A 43 1.30 5.65 -9.37
CA THR A 43 1.78 6.93 -8.83
C THR A 43 1.17 7.09 -7.45
N VAL A 44 2.02 7.40 -6.48
CA VAL A 44 1.53 7.76 -5.15
C VAL A 44 1.88 9.22 -4.95
N THR A 45 0.86 10.06 -4.81
CA THR A 45 1.04 11.50 -4.75
C THR A 45 2.01 11.86 -3.63
N ASP A 46 2.96 12.72 -3.98
CA ASP A 46 4.01 13.18 -3.08
C ASP A 46 4.98 12.10 -2.62
N ARG A 47 4.93 10.91 -3.22
CA ARG A 47 5.89 9.86 -2.90
C ARG A 47 6.69 9.46 -4.13
N PHE A 48 6.01 9.06 -5.19
CA PHE A 48 6.69 8.72 -6.44
C PHE A 48 5.72 8.80 -7.61
N GLU A 49 6.25 8.98 -8.81
CA GLU A 49 5.44 9.08 -10.01
C GLU A 49 5.73 7.96 -10.97
N LYS A 50 4.69 7.42 -11.56
CA LYS A 50 4.77 6.55 -12.74
C LYS A 50 5.78 5.42 -12.63
N LYS A 51 5.72 4.66 -11.57
CA LYS A 51 6.54 3.48 -11.48
C LYS A 51 5.80 2.31 -12.10
N GLU A 52 6.50 1.57 -12.97
CA GLU A 52 5.91 0.43 -13.64
C GLU A 52 6.11 -0.83 -12.84
N ILE A 53 5.11 -1.69 -12.84
CA ILE A 53 5.19 -3.00 -12.24
C ILE A 53 4.73 -3.98 -13.29
N LEU A 54 5.68 -4.70 -13.89
CA LEU A 54 5.35 -5.66 -14.93
C LEU A 54 4.76 -6.92 -14.32
N PRO A 55 4.04 -7.73 -15.12
CA PRO A 55 3.52 -8.99 -14.60
C PRO A 55 4.64 -9.80 -13.95
N GLY A 56 4.39 -10.26 -12.73
CA GLY A 56 5.37 -11.04 -11.98
C GLY A 56 6.34 -10.22 -11.18
N GLU A 57 6.29 -8.90 -11.27
CA GLU A 57 7.21 -8.04 -10.54
C GLU A 57 6.56 -7.41 -9.33
N SER A 58 7.38 -6.86 -8.46
CA SER A 58 6.91 -6.15 -7.27
C SER A 58 7.63 -4.82 -7.15
N LEU A 59 6.91 -3.84 -6.67
CA LEU A 59 7.47 -2.53 -6.35
C LEU A 59 7.56 -2.42 -4.83
N LEU A 60 8.72 -2.05 -4.32
CA LEU A 60 8.97 -1.95 -2.89
C LEU A 60 9.29 -0.51 -2.52
N GLN A 61 8.70 -0.05 -1.43
CA GLN A 61 8.96 1.29 -0.91
C GLN A 61 9.16 1.21 0.60
N GLU A 62 10.19 1.85 1.09
CA GLU A 62 10.52 1.82 2.51
C GLU A 62 10.25 3.16 3.14
N GLU A 63 9.75 3.15 4.35
CA GLU A 63 9.50 4.36 5.10
C GLU A 63 9.91 4.17 6.55
N VAL A 64 10.50 5.20 7.13
CA VAL A 64 10.93 5.16 8.52
C VAL A 64 10.14 6.22 9.29
N GLY A 65 9.55 5.81 10.39
CA GLY A 65 8.84 6.74 11.26
C GLY A 65 9.60 7.00 12.52
N PHE A 66 9.10 7.97 13.30
CA PHE A 66 9.79 8.31 14.47
C PHE A 66 9.67 7.29 15.57
N VAL A 67 8.49 6.91 15.93
CA VAL A 67 8.23 6.06 17.08
C VAL A 67 7.65 4.74 16.64
N THR A 68 6.74 4.77 15.71
CA THR A 68 6.08 3.55 15.23
C THR A 68 6.28 3.43 13.75
N PRO A 69 6.12 2.23 13.20
CA PRO A 69 6.18 2.08 11.76
C PRO A 69 5.10 2.94 11.09
N PRO A 70 5.44 3.61 10.00
CA PRO A 70 4.45 4.41 9.29
C PRO A 70 3.28 3.56 8.82
N SER A 71 2.09 4.14 8.87
CA SER A 71 0.89 3.44 8.43
C SER A 71 0.67 3.63 6.95
N LEU A 72 -0.11 2.72 6.38
CA LEU A 72 -0.47 2.86 4.97
C LEU A 72 -1.28 4.13 4.76
N GLU A 73 -2.20 4.43 5.66
CA GLU A 73 -3.02 5.64 5.51
C GLU A 73 -2.17 6.89 5.48
N GLY A 74 -1.15 6.95 6.32
CA GLY A 74 -0.27 8.10 6.31
C GLY A 74 0.57 8.18 5.06
N TYR A 75 0.97 7.03 4.52
CA TYR A 75 1.77 7.00 3.32
C TYR A 75 0.96 7.44 2.10
N MET A 76 -0.30 7.06 2.02
CA MET A 76 -1.13 7.34 0.85
C MET A 76 -2.13 8.47 1.07
N ILE A 77 -1.76 9.40 1.95
CA ILE A 77 -2.72 10.42 2.35
C ILE A 77 -3.22 11.27 1.19
N ASP A 78 -2.38 11.47 0.20
CA ASP A 78 -2.74 12.34 -0.94
C ASP A 78 -3.17 11.57 -2.17
N GLY A 79 -3.33 10.26 -2.05
CA GLY A 79 -3.95 9.48 -3.11
C GLY A 79 -2.98 8.65 -3.92
N VAL A 80 -3.54 7.73 -4.69
CA VAL A 80 -2.78 6.84 -5.54
C VAL A 80 -3.49 6.69 -6.87
N SER A 81 -2.72 6.61 -7.93
CA SER A 81 -3.24 6.38 -9.28
C SER A 81 -2.68 5.09 -9.82
N ILE A 82 -3.55 4.27 -10.38
CA ILE A 82 -3.20 2.99 -11.00
C ILE A 82 -3.68 3.02 -12.44
N VAL A 83 -2.80 2.68 -13.38
CA VAL A 83 -3.17 2.60 -14.80
C VAL A 83 -2.71 1.24 -15.32
N PHE A 84 -3.61 0.54 -16.00
CA PHE A 84 -3.30 -0.75 -16.59
C PHE A 84 -2.93 -0.56 -18.06
N ASP A 85 -1.78 -1.11 -18.46
CA ASP A 85 -1.36 -1.19 -19.87
C ASP A 85 -1.31 0.18 -20.58
N ASP A 86 -1.10 1.27 -19.81
CA ASP A 86 -1.12 2.62 -20.35
C ASP A 86 -2.43 2.93 -21.07
N GLY A 87 -3.44 2.15 -20.80
CA GLY A 87 -4.73 2.32 -21.44
C GLY A 87 -5.68 3.12 -20.59
N PRO A 88 -6.97 3.09 -20.92
CA PRO A 88 -7.92 3.93 -20.21
C PRO A 88 -8.40 3.35 -18.89
N TYR A 89 -8.02 2.12 -18.57
CA TYR A 89 -8.57 1.47 -17.36
C TYR A 89 -7.62 1.59 -16.19
N GLY A 90 -8.18 1.86 -15.03
CA GLY A 90 -7.44 2.04 -13.82
C GLY A 90 -8.29 2.77 -12.80
N GLY A 91 -7.67 3.62 -12.01
CA GLY A 91 -8.41 4.40 -11.04
C GLY A 91 -7.52 5.34 -10.27
N VAL A 92 -8.15 6.35 -9.70
CA VAL A 92 -7.51 7.25 -8.75
C VAL A 92 -8.24 7.05 -7.44
N PHE A 93 -7.49 6.75 -6.39
CA PHE A 93 -8.05 6.36 -5.12
C PHE A 93 -7.54 7.25 -4.00
N PHE A 94 -8.38 7.50 -3.02
CA PHE A 94 -8.01 8.27 -1.85
C PHE A 94 -8.37 7.44 -0.62
N ARG A 95 -7.70 7.71 0.48
CA ARG A 95 -7.93 6.92 1.68
C ARG A 95 -9.34 7.06 2.22
N THR A 96 -10.05 8.10 1.80
CA THR A 96 -11.42 8.32 2.24
C THR A 96 -12.45 7.64 1.35
N ASP A 97 -11.99 7.01 0.25
CA ASP A 97 -12.91 6.35 -0.64
C ASP A 97 -13.53 5.13 0.02
N LYS A 98 -14.66 4.73 -0.52
CA LYS A 98 -15.33 3.57 0.03
C LYS A 98 -14.56 2.32 -0.23
N VAL A 99 -14.83 1.35 0.62
CA VAL A 99 -14.22 0.05 0.49
C VAL A 99 -14.63 -0.58 -0.82
N GLU A 100 -13.66 -1.02 -1.59
CA GLU A 100 -13.89 -1.74 -2.81
C GLU A 100 -12.79 -2.76 -2.97
N ALA A 101 -13.08 -3.80 -3.73
CA ALA A 101 -12.09 -4.84 -3.93
C ALA A 101 -10.81 -4.27 -4.54
N PHE A 102 -10.95 -3.33 -5.48
CA PHE A 102 -9.80 -2.73 -6.12
C PHE A 102 -9.61 -1.34 -5.52
N ASN A 103 -8.86 -1.25 -4.45
CA ASN A 103 -8.55 0.03 -3.83
C ASN A 103 -7.25 -0.10 -3.03
N PRO A 104 -6.12 0.32 -3.60
CA PRO A 104 -4.84 0.21 -2.90
C PRO A 104 -4.65 1.21 -1.77
N CYS A 105 -5.61 2.09 -1.53
CA CYS A 105 -5.55 2.95 -0.36
C CYS A 105 -6.22 2.34 0.85
N PHE A 106 -6.88 1.19 0.69
CA PHE A 106 -7.66 0.63 1.76
C PHE A 106 -6.89 -0.47 2.48
N GLU A 107 -6.61 -0.26 3.75
CA GLU A 107 -5.75 -1.18 4.50
C GLU A 107 -6.28 -2.60 4.53
N CYS A 108 -7.58 -2.78 4.49
CA CYS A 108 -8.16 -4.12 4.54
C CYS A 108 -7.82 -4.95 3.32
N ASN A 109 -7.34 -4.34 2.26
CA ASN A 109 -6.94 -5.06 1.07
C ASN A 109 -5.48 -5.49 1.10
N TYR A 110 -4.80 -5.26 2.22
CA TYR A 110 -3.40 -5.61 2.37
C TYR A 110 -3.22 -6.76 3.34
N THR A 111 -2.16 -7.53 3.12
CA THR A 111 -1.67 -8.48 4.11
C THR A 111 -0.58 -7.76 4.89
N VAL A 112 -0.63 -7.86 6.20
CA VAL A 112 0.30 -7.13 7.05
C VAL A 112 1.08 -8.12 7.90
N GLU A 113 2.40 -8.00 7.85
CA GLU A 113 3.29 -8.76 8.74
C GLU A 113 3.92 -7.79 9.71
N ARG A 114 3.98 -8.17 10.98
CA ARG A 114 4.58 -7.32 11.99
C ARG A 114 5.66 -8.10 12.71
N SER A 115 6.78 -7.46 12.96
CA SER A 115 7.86 -8.10 13.70
C SER A 115 8.78 -7.01 14.24
N ASN A 116 9.76 -7.44 15.03
CA ASN A 116 10.81 -6.54 15.49
C ASN A 116 12.08 -6.87 14.75
N ILE A 117 12.80 -5.86 14.35
CA ILE A 117 14.12 -6.06 13.75
C ILE A 117 15.09 -5.13 14.44
N ASP A 118 16.36 -5.49 14.37
CA ASP A 118 17.38 -4.72 15.03
C ASP A 118 17.36 -3.29 14.56
N GLY A 119 17.43 -2.37 15.49
CA GLY A 119 17.48 -0.96 15.15
C GLY A 119 16.15 -0.29 15.00
N TYR A 120 15.04 -1.04 15.14
CA TYR A 120 13.72 -0.45 14.97
C TYR A 120 12.79 -0.92 16.09
N ILE A 121 11.93 -0.01 16.55
CA ILE A 121 10.95 -0.36 17.55
C ILE A 121 9.99 -1.39 17.03
N GLY A 122 9.67 -1.31 15.76
CA GLY A 122 8.80 -2.28 15.15
C GLY A 122 8.95 -2.25 13.66
N PHE A 123 8.48 -3.31 13.02
CA PHE A 123 8.55 -3.46 11.58
C PHE A 123 7.20 -3.92 11.07
N CYS A 124 6.70 -3.25 10.04
CA CYS A 124 5.46 -3.65 9.38
C CYS A 124 5.73 -3.84 7.90
N ARG A 125 5.27 -4.96 7.35
CA ARG A 125 5.33 -5.18 5.92
C ARG A 125 3.91 -5.24 5.40
N TRP A 126 3.60 -4.35 4.47
CA TRP A 126 2.28 -4.23 3.89
C TRP A 126 2.34 -4.73 2.46
N THR A 127 1.55 -5.72 2.11
CA THR A 127 1.58 -6.28 0.76
C THR A 127 0.21 -6.20 0.12
N TYR A 128 0.15 -5.59 -1.04
CA TYR A 128 -1.03 -5.57 -1.89
C TYR A 128 -0.68 -6.36 -3.16
N THR A 129 -1.57 -7.26 -3.56
CA THR A 129 -1.34 -8.05 -4.76
C THR A 129 -2.40 -7.68 -5.80
N PHE A 130 -1.93 -7.16 -6.93
CA PHE A 130 -2.81 -6.88 -8.06
C PHE A 130 -3.05 -8.18 -8.81
N THR A 131 -4.29 -8.44 -9.16
CA THR A 131 -4.65 -9.65 -9.89
C THR A 131 -5.49 -9.27 -11.10
N ASN A 132 -5.81 -10.26 -11.94
CA ASN A 132 -6.69 -10.00 -13.07
C ASN A 132 -8.07 -9.55 -12.62
N ALA A 133 -8.48 -9.90 -11.40
CA ALA A 133 -9.75 -9.42 -10.88
C ALA A 133 -9.75 -7.91 -10.71
N ASP A 134 -8.60 -7.33 -10.36
CA ASP A 134 -8.50 -5.87 -10.24
C ASP A 134 -8.64 -5.22 -11.61
N TYR A 135 -8.02 -5.82 -12.63
CA TYR A 135 -8.17 -5.30 -13.98
C TYR A 135 -9.63 -5.40 -14.42
N ASP A 136 -10.27 -6.54 -14.16
CA ASP A 136 -11.67 -6.72 -14.54
C ASP A 136 -12.55 -5.70 -13.82
N ALA A 137 -12.25 -5.39 -12.56
CA ALA A 137 -13.01 -4.40 -11.81
C ALA A 137 -12.82 -3.01 -12.44
N ALA A 138 -11.61 -2.71 -12.88
CA ALA A 138 -11.34 -1.43 -13.53
C ALA A 138 -12.10 -1.32 -14.84
N VAL A 139 -12.14 -2.41 -15.62
CA VAL A 139 -12.89 -2.42 -16.89
C VAL A 139 -14.37 -2.25 -16.62
N ALA A 140 -14.90 -2.94 -15.61
CA ALA A 140 -16.31 -2.84 -15.28
C ALA A 140 -16.69 -1.42 -14.83
N ARG A 141 -15.75 -0.71 -14.22
CA ARG A 141 -16.00 0.66 -13.81
C ARG A 141 -16.02 1.60 -15.01
N GLY A 142 -15.35 1.25 -16.08
CA GLY A 142 -15.29 2.04 -17.29
C GLY A 142 -14.00 2.83 -17.39
N PRO A 143 -13.78 3.45 -18.56
CA PRO A 143 -12.55 4.20 -18.77
C PRO A 143 -12.43 5.37 -17.81
N MET A 144 -11.19 5.65 -17.41
CA MET A 144 -10.94 6.80 -16.58
C MET A 144 -11.17 8.06 -17.38
N LYS A 145 -11.65 9.09 -16.70
CA LYS A 145 -11.86 10.35 -17.36
C LYS A 145 -10.54 11.06 -17.52
N GLU A 146 -10.40 11.76 -18.64
CA GLU A 146 -9.21 12.54 -18.80
C GLU A 146 -9.27 13.72 -17.89
N GLN A 147 -8.11 14.15 -17.48
CA GLN A 147 -8.09 15.26 -16.57
C GLN A 147 -7.62 16.51 -17.23
#